data_52d2e8aab85a6fc8c03ddcc490d3a0bf
#
_entry.id   52d2e8aab85a6fc8c03ddcc490d3a0bf
#
_cell.length_a   1.000
_cell.length_b   1.000
_cell.length_c   1.000
_cell.angle_alpha   90.00
_cell.angle_beta   90.00
_cell.angle_gamma   90.00
#
_symmetry.space_group_name_H-M   'P 1'
#
loop_
_entity.id
_entity.type
_entity.pdbx_description
1 polymer ?
#
loop_
_entity_poly.entity_id
_entity_poly.type
_entity_poly.pdbx_seq_one_letter_code
_entity_poly.pdbx_strand_id
1 'polypeptide(L)'
;MFEDMGYQVETHGQKSFNGVAILSKLPLEDVSRGLPGDESDEQARWIEATIAGKSALRLCGLYLPNGNPAPGPKYDYKLAWMERLRQRASDLLATEMPVMMAGDYNIIPQSEDAARPEAWRDDALFLPQSRE
;
A
#
# COMPACT_ATOMS: atom_id res chain seq x y z
N MET A 1 10.61 13.16 -17.30
CA MET A 1 9.26 13.73 -17.62
C MET A 1 8.67 14.46 -16.41
N PHE A 2 8.40 13.80 -15.29
CA PHE A 2 7.86 14.49 -14.10
C PHE A 2 8.88 15.41 -13.43
N GLU A 3 10.14 15.04 -13.43
CA GLU A 3 11.25 15.87 -12.93
C GLU A 3 11.33 17.20 -13.68
N ASP A 4 11.10 17.19 -15.00
CA ASP A 4 11.07 18.39 -15.83
C ASP A 4 9.93 19.35 -15.44
N MET A 5 8.90 18.81 -14.76
CA MET A 5 7.77 19.58 -14.24
C MET A 5 7.99 20.05 -12.79
N GLY A 6 9.19 19.86 -12.24
CA GLY A 6 9.57 20.25 -10.89
C GLY A 6 9.16 19.25 -9.79
N TYR A 7 8.87 18.01 -10.15
CA TYR A 7 8.60 16.97 -9.14
C TYR A 7 9.87 16.23 -8.76
N GLN A 8 10.00 15.92 -7.48
CA GLN A 8 10.84 14.84 -7.02
C GLN A 8 10.07 13.53 -7.19
N VAL A 9 10.72 12.50 -7.71
CA VAL A 9 10.11 11.22 -8.03
C VAL A 9 10.89 10.11 -7.33
N GLU A 10 10.21 9.38 -6.47
CA GLU A 10 10.75 8.18 -5.83
C GLU A 10 9.87 6.98 -6.21
N THR A 11 10.52 5.90 -6.63
CA THR A 11 9.84 4.72 -7.13
C THR A 11 10.31 3.45 -6.45
N HIS A 12 9.43 2.47 -6.37
CA HIS A 12 9.77 1.09 -6.07
C HIS A 12 9.06 0.21 -7.09
N GLY A 13 9.82 -0.41 -7.96
CA GLY A 13 9.32 -1.22 -9.07
C GLY A 13 10.01 -2.56 -9.18
N GLN A 14 9.42 -3.44 -9.98
CA GLN A 14 9.96 -4.75 -10.32
C GLN A 14 9.68 -5.04 -11.79
N LYS A 15 10.27 -6.12 -12.33
CA LYS A 15 9.99 -6.52 -13.71
C LYS A 15 8.53 -6.99 -13.85
N SER A 16 7.86 -6.50 -14.87
CA SER A 16 6.50 -6.82 -15.33
C SER A 16 5.38 -6.21 -14.50
N PHE A 17 5.10 -6.71 -13.32
CA PHE A 17 3.94 -6.32 -12.51
C PHE A 17 4.33 -5.56 -11.26
N ASN A 18 3.30 -4.98 -10.62
CA ASN A 18 3.43 -4.18 -9.39
C ASN A 18 4.20 -2.88 -9.63
N GLY A 19 4.48 -2.19 -8.54
CA GLY A 19 5.17 -0.91 -8.55
C GLY A 19 4.37 0.17 -7.87
N VAL A 20 5.07 1.00 -7.12
CA VAL A 20 4.53 2.15 -6.42
C VAL A 20 5.47 3.34 -6.60
N ALA A 21 4.92 4.56 -6.53
CA ALA A 21 5.71 5.78 -6.69
C ALA A 21 5.15 6.91 -5.83
N ILE A 22 6.03 7.80 -5.41
CA ILE A 22 5.68 9.07 -4.79
C ILE A 22 6.22 10.20 -5.68
N LEU A 23 5.34 11.12 -6.04
CA LEU A 23 5.69 12.34 -6.77
C LEU A 23 5.36 13.55 -5.90
N SER A 24 6.33 14.43 -5.66
CA SER A 24 6.16 15.59 -4.80
C SER A 24 6.87 16.81 -5.36
N LYS A 25 6.23 17.98 -5.23
CA LYS A 25 6.89 19.28 -5.46
C LYS A 25 7.69 19.76 -4.25
N LEU A 26 7.49 19.14 -3.11
CA LEU A 26 8.27 19.36 -1.90
C LEU A 26 9.35 18.30 -1.76
N PRO A 27 10.45 18.60 -1.05
CA PRO A 27 11.52 17.62 -0.83
C PRO A 27 11.00 16.33 -0.17
N LEU A 28 11.49 15.19 -0.66
CA LEU A 28 11.25 13.85 -0.10
C LEU A 28 12.49 13.42 0.69
N GLU A 29 12.30 12.99 1.92
CA GLU A 29 13.34 12.57 2.85
C GLU A 29 13.03 11.19 3.42
N ASP A 30 14.05 10.49 3.91
CA ASP A 30 13.93 9.19 4.58
C ASP A 30 13.09 8.18 3.77
N VAL A 31 13.38 8.07 2.48
CA VAL A 31 12.67 7.16 1.58
C VAL A 31 12.97 5.72 1.94
N SER A 32 11.93 4.93 2.15
CA SER A 32 12.01 3.50 2.44
C SER A 32 11.14 2.71 1.46
N ARG A 33 11.68 1.60 0.97
CA ARG A 33 11.04 0.71 0.00
C ARG A 33 10.84 -0.67 0.60
N GLY A 34 9.67 -1.25 0.33
CA GLY A 34 9.28 -2.54 0.89
C GLY A 34 8.60 -2.41 2.26
N LEU A 35 7.52 -3.17 2.43
CA LEU A 35 6.78 -3.20 3.70
C LEU A 35 7.59 -3.99 4.73
N PRO A 36 7.89 -3.43 5.92
CA PRO A 36 8.60 -4.15 6.97
C PRO A 36 7.89 -5.44 7.41
N GLY A 37 8.64 -6.36 8.00
CA GLY A 37 8.14 -7.58 8.63
C GLY A 37 8.41 -8.88 7.85
N ASP A 38 8.88 -8.79 6.61
CA ASP A 38 9.38 -9.93 5.84
C ASP A 38 10.43 -9.46 4.84
N GLU A 39 11.71 -9.68 5.18
CA GLU A 39 12.83 -9.27 4.32
C GLU A 39 12.96 -10.13 3.05
N SER A 40 12.31 -11.27 3.01
CA SER A 40 12.29 -12.14 1.83
C SER A 40 11.26 -11.71 0.78
N ASP A 41 10.34 -10.82 1.13
CA ASP A 41 9.33 -10.31 0.22
C ASP A 41 9.91 -9.24 -0.70
N GLU A 42 10.17 -9.61 -1.94
CA GLU A 42 10.74 -8.73 -2.97
C GLU A 42 9.68 -7.99 -3.79
N GLN A 43 8.39 -8.16 -3.50
CA GLN A 43 7.34 -7.51 -4.28
C GLN A 43 7.30 -5.99 -4.03
N ALA A 44 7.26 -5.24 -5.13
CA ALA A 44 7.26 -3.78 -5.12
C ALA A 44 5.84 -3.23 -4.87
N ARG A 45 5.40 -3.25 -3.60
CA ARG A 45 4.04 -2.87 -3.20
C ARG A 45 3.97 -1.79 -2.14
N TRP A 46 5.13 -1.31 -1.67
CA TRP A 46 5.20 -0.32 -0.60
C TRP A 46 6.35 0.63 -0.81
N ILE A 47 6.07 1.92 -0.67
CA ILE A 47 7.08 2.98 -0.58
C ILE A 47 6.61 4.01 0.43
N GLU A 48 7.52 4.51 1.24
CA GLU A 48 7.22 5.59 2.18
C GLU A 48 8.32 6.64 2.19
N ALA A 49 7.94 7.88 2.40
CA ALA A 49 8.85 9.00 2.49
C ALA A 49 8.28 10.08 3.40
N THR A 50 9.15 10.90 3.97
CA THR A 50 8.76 12.12 4.66
C THR A 50 8.73 13.27 3.66
N ILE A 51 7.59 13.92 3.55
CA ILE A 51 7.47 15.18 2.79
C ILE A 51 7.89 16.31 3.71
N ALA A 52 8.98 16.98 3.35
CA ALA A 52 9.49 18.14 4.09
C ALA A 52 8.67 19.39 3.75
N GLY A 53 8.21 20.08 4.79
CA GLY A 53 7.43 21.31 4.64
C GLY A 53 7.25 22.00 5.98
N LYS A 54 6.30 22.93 6.09
CA LYS A 54 5.99 23.62 7.35
C LYS A 54 5.55 22.63 8.45
N SER A 55 4.90 21.54 8.04
CA SER A 55 4.60 20.41 8.90
C SER A 55 5.02 19.16 8.15
N ALA A 56 5.93 18.39 8.70
CA ALA A 56 6.37 17.14 8.10
C ALA A 56 5.20 16.14 8.03
N LEU A 57 5.09 15.42 6.91
CA LEU A 57 4.09 14.38 6.68
C LEU A 57 4.78 13.09 6.26
N ARG A 58 4.50 11.99 6.93
CA ARG A 58 4.92 10.66 6.45
C ARG A 58 3.88 10.13 5.46
N LEU A 59 4.26 10.06 4.20
CA LEU A 59 3.41 9.53 3.12
C LEU A 59 3.82 8.11 2.78
N CYS A 60 2.84 7.21 2.74
CA CYS A 60 3.01 5.82 2.37
C CYS A 60 2.18 5.53 1.12
N GLY A 61 2.85 5.07 0.07
CA GLY A 61 2.22 4.59 -1.16
C GLY A 61 2.13 3.06 -1.12
N LEU A 62 0.94 2.51 -1.37
CA LEU A 62 0.73 1.08 -1.26
C LEU A 62 -0.05 0.49 -2.43
N TYR A 63 0.23 -0.77 -2.70
CA TYR A 63 -0.51 -1.63 -3.61
C TYR A 63 -0.75 -2.98 -2.94
N LEU A 64 -1.85 -3.08 -2.20
CA LEU A 64 -2.21 -4.27 -1.45
C LEU A 64 -2.44 -5.44 -2.40
N PRO A 65 -1.95 -6.65 -2.08
CA PRO A 65 -2.16 -7.81 -2.95
C PRO A 65 -3.62 -8.07 -3.27
N ASN A 66 -3.92 -8.43 -4.52
CA ASN A 66 -5.26 -8.81 -4.95
C ASN A 66 -5.75 -10.05 -4.19
N GLY A 67 -4.92 -11.08 -4.12
CA GLY A 67 -5.19 -12.30 -3.36
C GLY A 67 -5.95 -13.39 -4.10
N ASN A 68 -6.38 -13.15 -5.34
CA ASN A 68 -7.07 -14.18 -6.13
C ASN A 68 -6.08 -15.13 -6.84
N PRO A 69 -6.44 -16.40 -7.05
CA PRO A 69 -7.68 -17.05 -6.61
C PRO A 69 -7.67 -17.36 -5.10
N ALA A 70 -8.83 -17.21 -4.46
CA ALA A 70 -9.04 -17.58 -3.06
C ALA A 70 -10.00 -18.80 -2.98
N PRO A 71 -9.76 -19.76 -2.08
CA PRO A 71 -8.58 -19.89 -1.22
C PRO A 71 -7.32 -20.26 -2.00
N GLY A 72 -6.15 -19.99 -1.43
CA GLY A 72 -4.88 -20.37 -2.04
C GLY A 72 -3.68 -19.53 -1.57
N PRO A 73 -2.47 -19.82 -2.08
CA PRO A 73 -1.25 -19.16 -1.64
C PRO A 73 -1.26 -17.64 -1.83
N LYS A 74 -1.91 -17.15 -2.88
CA LYS A 74 -2.02 -15.71 -3.13
C LYS A 74 -2.91 -15.01 -2.09
N TYR A 75 -3.93 -15.69 -1.60
CA TYR A 75 -4.79 -15.18 -0.55
C TYR A 75 -4.08 -15.21 0.80
N ASP A 76 -3.35 -16.27 1.10
CA ASP A 76 -2.53 -16.37 2.30
C ASP A 76 -1.47 -15.25 2.33
N TYR A 77 -0.81 -14.99 1.21
CA TYR A 77 0.11 -13.87 1.06
C TYR A 77 -0.57 -12.51 1.32
N LYS A 78 -1.78 -12.30 0.77
CA LYS A 78 -2.58 -11.10 1.01
C LYS A 78 -2.83 -10.88 2.50
N LEU A 79 -3.30 -11.90 3.20
CA LEU A 79 -3.61 -11.79 4.63
C LEU A 79 -2.36 -11.53 5.48
N ALA A 80 -1.25 -12.19 5.17
CA ALA A 80 0.04 -11.94 5.84
C ALA A 80 0.54 -10.52 5.58
N TRP A 81 0.37 -10.02 4.35
CA TRP A 81 0.75 -8.66 3.98
C TRP A 81 -0.10 -7.62 4.74
N MET A 82 -1.41 -7.87 4.88
CA MET A 82 -2.33 -7.02 5.64
C MET A 82 -1.95 -6.95 7.12
N GLU A 83 -1.52 -8.05 7.73
CA GLU A 83 -1.05 -8.04 9.12
C GLU A 83 0.24 -7.22 9.26
N ARG A 84 1.16 -7.31 8.32
CA ARG A 84 2.35 -6.45 8.28
C ARG A 84 1.99 -4.98 8.12
N LEU A 85 1.01 -4.67 7.26
CA LEU A 85 0.49 -3.31 7.08
C LEU A 85 -0.10 -2.77 8.40
N ARG A 86 -0.91 -3.58 9.08
CA ARG A 86 -1.48 -3.22 10.39
C ARG A 86 -0.38 -2.88 11.41
N GLN A 87 0.64 -3.72 11.49
CA GLN A 87 1.77 -3.49 12.38
C GLN A 87 2.52 -2.19 11.98
N ARG A 88 2.79 -1.99 10.70
CA ARG A 88 3.47 -0.76 10.24
C ARG A 88 2.65 0.50 10.53
N ALA A 89 1.34 0.43 10.34
CA ALA A 89 0.44 1.54 10.68
C ALA A 89 0.52 1.88 12.18
N SER A 90 0.52 0.88 13.03
CA SER A 90 0.68 1.06 14.48
C SER A 90 2.01 1.72 14.83
N ASP A 91 3.11 1.25 14.23
CA ASP A 91 4.45 1.80 14.46
C ASP A 91 4.53 3.28 14.03
N LEU A 92 3.93 3.60 12.89
CA LEU A 92 3.90 4.97 12.38
C LEU A 92 3.04 5.90 13.25
N LEU A 93 1.90 5.43 13.74
CA LEU A 93 1.06 6.19 14.68
C LEU A 93 1.81 6.50 15.98
N ALA A 94 2.62 5.57 16.46
CA ALA A 94 3.44 5.77 17.67
C ALA A 94 4.50 6.88 17.51
N THR A 95 4.85 7.27 16.30
CA THR A 95 5.76 8.41 16.06
C THR A 95 5.14 9.77 16.32
N GLU A 96 3.82 9.85 16.44
CA GLU A 96 3.04 11.08 16.59
C GLU A 96 3.17 12.06 15.40
N MET A 97 3.87 11.68 14.34
CA MET A 97 3.95 12.42 13.09
C MET A 97 2.65 12.21 12.29
N PRO A 98 2.13 13.24 11.59
CA PRO A 98 1.06 13.04 10.63
C PRO A 98 1.42 11.98 9.59
N VAL A 99 0.53 11.01 9.38
CA VAL A 99 0.73 9.90 8.45
C VAL A 99 -0.43 9.85 7.48
N MET A 100 -0.11 9.65 6.20
CA MET A 100 -1.09 9.37 5.15
C MET A 100 -0.71 8.07 4.44
N MET A 101 -1.66 7.14 4.35
CA MET A 101 -1.53 5.92 3.56
C MET A 101 -2.49 5.98 2.38
N ALA A 102 -1.96 5.95 1.17
CA ALA A 102 -2.73 6.08 -0.05
C ALA A 102 -2.31 5.04 -1.08
N GLY A 103 -3.26 4.57 -1.87
CA GLY A 103 -2.99 3.58 -2.93
C GLY A 103 -4.19 2.69 -3.18
N ASP A 104 -3.93 1.54 -3.80
CA ASP A 104 -4.93 0.52 -4.06
C ASP A 104 -4.95 -0.50 -2.92
N TYR A 105 -6.02 -0.53 -2.19
CA TYR A 105 -6.20 -1.45 -1.05
C TYR A 105 -6.74 -2.83 -1.46
N ASN A 106 -7.19 -3.01 -2.69
CA ASN A 106 -7.78 -4.27 -3.17
C ASN A 106 -8.77 -4.91 -2.19
N ILE A 107 -9.64 -4.09 -1.61
CA ILE A 107 -10.68 -4.48 -0.67
C ILE A 107 -11.99 -3.79 -1.07
N ILE A 108 -13.09 -4.52 -1.00
CA ILE A 108 -14.44 -3.99 -1.09
C ILE A 108 -14.99 -4.01 0.34
N PRO A 109 -14.96 -2.89 1.09
CA PRO A 109 -15.27 -2.89 2.52
C PRO A 109 -16.73 -3.24 2.83
N GLN A 110 -17.65 -2.74 2.02
CA GLN A 110 -19.09 -2.93 2.22
C GLN A 110 -19.77 -3.34 0.91
N SER A 111 -20.95 -3.94 1.04
CA SER A 111 -21.71 -4.39 -0.13
C SER A 111 -22.08 -3.25 -1.07
N GLU A 112 -22.32 -2.08 -0.50
CA GLU A 112 -22.68 -0.85 -1.23
C GLU A 112 -21.55 -0.29 -2.08
N ASP A 113 -20.31 -0.69 -1.80
CA ASP A 113 -19.13 -0.28 -2.56
C ASP A 113 -18.98 -1.03 -3.89
N ALA A 114 -19.81 -2.04 -4.12
CA ALA A 114 -19.82 -2.82 -5.36
C ALA A 114 -21.17 -2.69 -6.09
N ALA A 115 -21.12 -2.42 -7.39
CA ALA A 115 -22.33 -2.30 -8.23
C ALA A 115 -23.14 -3.60 -8.27
N ARG A 116 -22.50 -4.76 -8.15
CA ARG A 116 -23.12 -6.09 -8.12
C ARG A 116 -22.42 -6.95 -7.07
N PRO A 117 -22.74 -6.76 -5.76
CA PRO A 117 -22.04 -7.43 -4.66
C PRO A 117 -22.08 -8.96 -4.74
N GLU A 118 -23.15 -9.53 -5.28
CA GLU A 118 -23.30 -10.97 -5.44
C GLU A 118 -22.24 -11.59 -6.38
N ALA A 119 -21.71 -10.82 -7.33
CA ALA A 119 -20.66 -11.26 -8.23
C ALA A 119 -19.29 -11.37 -7.56
N TRP A 120 -19.12 -10.73 -6.39
CA TRP A 120 -17.87 -10.67 -5.65
C TRP A 120 -17.82 -11.62 -4.44
N ARG A 121 -18.90 -12.38 -4.19
CA ARG A 121 -19.07 -13.20 -2.97
C ARG A 121 -17.84 -14.08 -2.64
N ASP A 122 -17.24 -14.68 -3.64
CA ASP A 122 -16.12 -15.61 -3.49
C ASP A 122 -14.77 -14.97 -3.87
N ASP A 123 -14.77 -13.68 -4.14
CA ASP A 123 -13.56 -12.93 -4.52
C ASP A 123 -12.75 -12.52 -3.30
N ALA A 124 -11.42 -12.57 -3.42
CA ALA A 124 -10.49 -12.21 -2.34
C ALA A 124 -10.70 -10.78 -1.81
N LEU A 125 -11.23 -9.86 -2.65
CA LEU A 125 -11.51 -8.48 -2.25
C LEU A 125 -12.72 -8.38 -1.31
N PHE A 126 -13.60 -9.38 -1.31
CA PHE A 126 -14.89 -9.34 -0.61
C PHE A 126 -15.02 -10.37 0.53
N LEU A 127 -14.07 -11.30 0.63
CA LEU A 127 -14.08 -12.28 1.71
C LEU A 127 -14.00 -11.61 3.10
N PRO A 128 -14.66 -12.19 4.13
CA PRO A 128 -14.70 -11.59 5.47
C PRO A 128 -13.33 -11.23 6.02
N GLN A 129 -12.34 -12.12 5.90
CA GLN A 129 -10.98 -11.88 6.42
C GLN A 129 -10.26 -10.69 5.75
N SER A 130 -10.66 -10.32 4.53
CA SER A 130 -10.13 -9.13 3.86
C SER A 130 -10.79 -7.85 4.33
N ARG A 131 -11.95 -7.94 4.99
CA ARG A 131 -12.80 -6.80 5.36
C ARG A 131 -12.73 -6.45 6.85
N GLU A 132 -12.18 -7.33 7.66
CA GLU A 132 -11.98 -7.15 9.11
C GLU A 132 -10.69 -6.39 9.42
#